data_8fb8c5b27a35f0cadc13060753c60a4c
#
_entry.id   8fb8c5b27a35f0cadc13060753c60a4c
#
_cell.length_a   1.000
_cell.length_b   1.000
_cell.length_c   1.000
_cell.angle_alpha   90.00
_cell.angle_beta   90.00
_cell.angle_gamma   90.00
#
_symmetry.space_group_name_H-M   'P 1'
#
loop_
_entity.id
_entity.type
_entity.pdbx_description
1 polymer ?
#
loop_
_entity_poly.entity_id
_entity_poly.type
_entity_poly.pdbx_seq_one_letter_code
_entity_poly.pdbx_strand_id
1 'polypeptide(L)'
;MKVLTPKGFVAPLGMYSHGVVAPGGELVVVAGQVGISPNGHVAVDDVVAQTKQALDNVRAVVEAGRSSMRDIIRLQTFLTRAEDIPGFMKARSEVFPRYFPDGAYPPNTLLVVSRLVRPELLVEIEAIAVRPRKVRTASAPRKAASRRGPRR
;
A
#
# COMPACT_ATOMS: atom_id res chain seq x y z
N MET A 1 -9.31 -0.61 -5.93
CA MET A 1 -9.75 0.72 -5.47
C MET A 1 -10.20 1.57 -6.63
N LYS A 2 -11.04 2.60 -6.41
CA LYS A 2 -11.46 3.56 -7.44
C LYS A 2 -10.78 4.90 -7.16
N VAL A 3 -9.92 5.34 -8.08
CA VAL A 3 -9.26 6.66 -7.98
C VAL A 3 -10.29 7.75 -8.21
N LEU A 4 -10.20 8.82 -7.43
CA LEU A 4 -11.04 10.00 -7.53
C LEU A 4 -10.27 11.10 -8.27
N THR A 5 -10.92 11.64 -9.31
CA THR A 5 -10.42 12.78 -10.08
C THR A 5 -11.46 13.90 -10.01
N PRO A 6 -11.40 14.78 -9.02
CA PRO A 6 -12.37 15.85 -8.87
C PRO A 6 -12.31 16.82 -10.06
N LYS A 7 -13.48 17.26 -10.52
CA LYS A 7 -13.59 18.23 -11.61
C LYS A 7 -12.96 19.57 -11.19
N GLY A 8 -12.12 20.13 -12.04
CA GLY A 8 -11.47 21.43 -11.79
C GLY A 8 -10.21 21.36 -10.93
N PHE A 9 -9.78 20.18 -10.51
CA PHE A 9 -8.50 20.01 -9.81
C PHE A 9 -7.33 19.91 -10.79
N VAL A 10 -6.17 20.43 -10.38
CA VAL A 10 -4.92 20.18 -11.09
C VAL A 10 -4.54 18.70 -10.99
N ALA A 11 -3.78 18.20 -11.98
CA ALA A 11 -3.24 16.85 -11.91
C ALA A 11 -2.31 16.68 -10.69
N PRO A 12 -2.22 15.48 -10.10
CA PRO A 12 -1.21 15.20 -9.07
C PRO A 12 0.19 15.51 -9.56
N LEU A 13 1.02 16.11 -8.71
CA LEU A 13 2.39 16.52 -9.03
C LEU A 13 3.36 15.32 -9.17
N GLY A 14 2.89 14.11 -8.96
CA GLY A 14 3.71 12.90 -9.01
C GLY A 14 2.85 11.63 -8.96
N MET A 15 3.49 10.50 -8.60
CA MET A 15 2.84 9.17 -8.59
C MET A 15 1.96 8.98 -7.35
N TYR A 16 0.89 9.75 -7.23
CA TYR A 16 -0.15 9.63 -6.20
C TYR A 16 -1.50 10.06 -6.76
N SER A 17 -2.60 9.77 -6.08
CA SER A 17 -3.93 10.29 -6.40
C SER A 17 -4.41 11.28 -5.35
N HIS A 18 -5.37 12.15 -5.71
CA HIS A 18 -6.01 13.06 -4.74
C HIS A 18 -6.82 12.31 -3.69
N GLY A 19 -7.37 11.17 -4.05
CA GLY A 19 -8.17 10.34 -3.17
C GLY A 19 -8.61 9.06 -3.85
N VAL A 20 -9.12 8.13 -3.07
CA VAL A 20 -9.67 6.87 -3.55
C VAL A 20 -10.95 6.51 -2.80
N VAL A 21 -11.84 5.77 -3.46
CA VAL A 21 -12.87 5.01 -2.78
C VAL A 21 -12.31 3.62 -2.53
N ALA A 22 -12.19 3.27 -1.25
CA ALA A 22 -11.73 1.95 -0.84
C ALA A 22 -12.80 0.89 -1.13
N PRO A 23 -12.42 -0.31 -1.59
CA PRO A 23 -13.33 -1.44 -1.63
C PRO A 23 -13.70 -1.87 -0.20
N GLY A 24 -14.82 -2.58 -0.04
CA GLY A 24 -15.14 -3.19 1.25
C GLY A 24 -14.15 -4.30 1.60
N GLY A 25 -13.78 -4.39 2.87
CA GLY A 25 -12.84 -5.40 3.35
C GLY A 25 -12.37 -5.13 4.77
N GLU A 26 -11.39 -5.91 5.23
CA GLU A 26 -10.71 -5.67 6.50
C GLU A 26 -9.50 -4.78 6.27
N LEU A 27 -9.24 -3.86 7.20
CA LEU A 27 -8.09 -2.98 7.12
C LEU A 27 -6.82 -3.71 7.59
N VAL A 28 -5.75 -3.51 6.84
CA VAL A 28 -4.38 -3.83 7.23
C VAL A 28 -3.68 -2.49 7.46
N VAL A 29 -3.40 -2.20 8.72
CA VAL A 29 -2.73 -0.95 9.12
C VAL A 29 -1.26 -1.26 9.33
N VAL A 30 -0.41 -0.55 8.60
CA VAL A 30 1.05 -0.70 8.62
C VAL A 30 1.63 0.51 9.35
N ALA A 31 2.31 0.25 10.46
CA ALA A 31 3.06 1.27 11.17
C ALA A 31 4.23 1.79 10.32
N GLY A 32 4.89 2.86 10.74
CA GLY A 32 6.05 3.41 10.07
C GLY A 32 7.12 2.37 9.77
N GLN A 33 7.42 2.19 8.50
CA GLN A 33 8.51 1.33 8.01
C GLN A 33 9.66 2.19 7.53
N VAL A 34 10.83 1.88 8.01
CA VAL A 34 12.07 2.62 7.71
C VAL A 34 13.01 1.79 6.85
N GLY A 35 14.08 2.41 6.34
CA GLY A 35 15.05 1.77 5.45
C GLY A 35 16.01 0.80 6.15
N ILE A 36 15.51 -0.03 7.06
CA ILE A 36 16.28 -1.09 7.75
C ILE A 36 15.95 -2.43 7.08
N SER A 37 16.96 -3.11 6.58
CA SER A 37 16.82 -4.45 5.98
C SER A 37 16.66 -5.54 7.07
N PRO A 38 16.21 -6.76 6.72
CA PRO A 38 16.02 -7.84 7.68
C PRO A 38 17.26 -8.24 8.49
N ASN A 39 18.47 -7.97 7.97
CA ASN A 39 19.72 -8.18 8.68
C ASN A 39 20.19 -6.98 9.52
N GLY A 40 19.36 -5.94 9.64
CA GLY A 40 19.64 -4.75 10.43
C GLY A 40 20.47 -3.67 9.71
N HIS A 41 20.84 -3.87 8.45
CA HIS A 41 21.62 -2.90 7.69
C HIS A 41 20.79 -1.68 7.29
N VAL A 42 21.41 -0.50 7.32
CA VAL A 42 20.89 0.78 6.82
C VAL A 42 21.85 1.32 5.77
N ALA A 43 21.34 1.69 4.61
CA ALA A 43 22.12 2.41 3.59
C ALA A 43 22.26 3.88 4.04
N VAL A 44 23.32 4.18 4.78
CA VAL A 44 23.56 5.51 5.35
C VAL A 44 23.68 6.54 4.22
N ASP A 45 23.06 7.71 4.39
CA ASP A 45 23.03 8.83 3.44
C ASP A 45 22.52 8.49 2.03
N ASP A 46 21.86 7.34 1.83
CA ASP A 46 21.23 6.94 0.58
C ASP A 46 19.70 6.85 0.73
N VAL A 47 19.01 7.96 0.51
CA VAL A 47 17.54 8.01 0.57
C VAL A 47 16.87 7.12 -0.49
N VAL A 48 17.52 6.91 -1.65
CA VAL A 48 16.98 6.05 -2.72
C VAL A 48 16.94 4.59 -2.24
N ALA A 49 18.06 4.10 -1.70
CA ALA A 49 18.13 2.75 -1.16
C ALA A 49 17.23 2.58 0.06
N GLN A 50 17.22 3.54 0.99
CA GLN A 50 16.33 3.49 2.16
C GLN A 50 14.86 3.52 1.77
N THR A 51 14.45 4.31 0.78
CA THR A 51 13.06 4.34 0.31
C THR A 51 12.63 2.99 -0.29
N LYS A 52 13.48 2.37 -1.09
CA LYS A 52 13.21 1.04 -1.66
C LYS A 52 13.05 0.01 -0.55
N GLN A 53 13.94 0.01 0.42
CA GLN A 53 13.87 -0.91 1.56
C GLN A 53 12.62 -0.67 2.41
N ALA A 54 12.26 0.58 2.70
CA ALA A 54 11.05 0.91 3.45
C ALA A 54 9.79 0.42 2.72
N LEU A 55 9.73 0.59 1.38
CA LEU A 55 8.61 0.07 0.57
C LEU A 55 8.58 -1.46 0.52
N ASP A 56 9.73 -2.14 0.50
CA ASP A 56 9.79 -3.60 0.61
C ASP A 56 9.31 -4.08 1.98
N ASN A 57 9.63 -3.35 3.06
CA ASN A 57 9.13 -3.63 4.40
C ASN A 57 7.61 -3.44 4.48
N VAL A 58 7.07 -2.33 3.92
CA VAL A 58 5.61 -2.13 3.80
C VAL A 58 4.98 -3.31 3.05
N ARG A 59 5.56 -3.74 1.92
CA ARG A 59 5.09 -4.89 1.16
C ARG A 59 5.04 -6.16 2.01
N ALA A 60 6.09 -6.46 2.74
CA ALA A 60 6.14 -7.64 3.60
C ALA A 60 5.02 -7.64 4.66
N VAL A 61 4.72 -6.47 5.26
CA VAL A 61 3.65 -6.35 6.26
C VAL A 61 2.26 -6.51 5.63
N VAL A 62 1.98 -5.87 4.48
CA VAL A 62 0.66 -6.01 3.83
C VAL A 62 0.44 -7.44 3.35
N GLU A 63 1.48 -8.11 2.82
CA GLU A 63 1.41 -9.52 2.40
C GLU A 63 1.16 -10.46 3.60
N ALA A 64 1.80 -10.22 4.74
CA ALA A 64 1.50 -10.93 6.00
C ALA A 64 0.04 -10.74 6.44
N GLY A 65 -0.54 -9.57 6.19
CA GLY A 65 -1.96 -9.26 6.37
C GLY A 65 -2.88 -9.89 5.32
N ARG A 66 -2.37 -10.70 4.39
CA ARG A 66 -3.11 -11.28 3.26
C ARG A 66 -3.70 -10.21 2.34
N SER A 67 -2.99 -9.12 2.17
CA SER A 67 -3.25 -8.03 1.25
C SER A 67 -2.09 -7.90 0.26
N SER A 68 -2.05 -6.84 -0.52
CA SER A 68 -0.97 -6.58 -1.47
C SER A 68 -0.70 -5.09 -1.60
N MET A 69 0.42 -4.71 -2.23
CA MET A 69 0.70 -3.30 -2.54
C MET A 69 -0.41 -2.63 -3.36
N ARG A 70 -1.09 -3.38 -4.24
CA ARG A 70 -2.21 -2.88 -5.06
C ARG A 70 -3.47 -2.54 -4.25
N ASP A 71 -3.57 -3.11 -3.05
CA ASP A 71 -4.71 -2.90 -2.15
C ASP A 71 -4.47 -1.77 -1.16
N ILE A 72 -3.32 -1.11 -1.23
CA ILE A 72 -3.02 0.08 -0.43
C ILE A 72 -3.95 1.21 -0.84
N ILE A 73 -4.63 1.78 0.14
CA ILE A 73 -5.58 2.89 -0.03
C ILE A 73 -5.04 4.21 0.51
N ARG A 74 -3.93 4.19 1.23
CA ARG A 74 -3.21 5.37 1.71
C ARG A 74 -1.76 5.03 1.98
N LEU A 75 -0.88 5.95 1.60
CA LEU A 75 0.50 6.06 2.08
C LEU A 75 0.66 7.38 2.83
N GLN A 76 1.55 7.40 3.81
CA GLN A 76 2.07 8.60 4.43
C GLN A 76 3.58 8.47 4.52
N THR A 77 4.29 9.53 4.15
CA THR A 77 5.75 9.53 4.03
C THR A 77 6.34 10.65 4.86
N PHE A 78 7.36 10.32 5.61
CA PHE A 78 8.16 11.26 6.38
C PHE A 78 9.59 11.22 5.87
N LEU A 79 10.15 12.39 5.55
CA LEU A 79 11.55 12.58 5.23
C LEU A 79 12.20 13.45 6.31
N THR A 80 13.49 13.25 6.56
CA THR A 80 14.23 14.08 7.53
C THR A 80 14.89 15.29 6.90
N ARG A 81 14.97 15.34 5.55
CA ARG A 81 15.62 16.41 4.79
C ARG A 81 14.80 16.76 3.54
N ALA A 82 14.59 18.02 3.27
CA ALA A 82 13.85 18.47 2.09
C ALA A 82 14.60 18.17 0.78
N GLU A 83 15.92 18.21 0.81
CA GLU A 83 16.81 17.89 -0.31
C GLU A 83 16.71 16.41 -0.74
N ASP A 84 16.19 15.55 0.09
CA ASP A 84 15.97 14.12 -0.21
C ASP A 84 14.69 13.86 -1.03
N ILE A 85 13.80 14.86 -1.20
CA ILE A 85 12.57 14.70 -1.98
C ILE A 85 12.83 14.17 -3.41
N PRO A 86 13.80 14.70 -4.19
CA PRO A 86 14.10 14.15 -5.52
C PRO A 86 14.56 12.70 -5.49
N GLY A 87 15.36 12.30 -4.51
CA GLY A 87 15.82 10.92 -4.32
C GLY A 87 14.67 9.97 -3.97
N PHE A 88 13.77 10.40 -3.10
CA PHE A 88 12.54 9.68 -2.78
C PHE A 88 11.66 9.48 -4.03
N MET A 89 11.45 10.53 -4.83
CA MET A 89 10.68 10.45 -6.07
C MET A 89 11.35 9.53 -7.10
N LYS A 90 12.68 9.56 -7.20
CA LYS A 90 13.45 8.62 -8.04
C LYS A 90 13.21 7.18 -7.61
N ALA A 91 13.33 6.84 -6.33
CA ALA A 91 13.08 5.50 -5.83
C ALA A 91 11.67 5.01 -6.19
N ARG A 92 10.65 5.86 -6.01
CA ARG A 92 9.27 5.54 -6.38
C ARG A 92 9.12 5.30 -7.87
N SER A 93 9.69 6.12 -8.73
CA SER A 93 9.61 5.94 -10.18
C SER A 93 10.20 4.60 -10.66
N GLU A 94 11.15 4.05 -9.92
CA GLU A 94 11.77 2.76 -10.23
C GLU A 94 10.95 1.56 -9.74
N VAL A 95 10.21 1.69 -8.63
CA VAL A 95 9.50 0.54 -8.02
C VAL A 95 7.98 0.56 -8.23
N PHE A 96 7.35 1.73 -8.32
CA PHE A 96 5.90 1.88 -8.42
C PHE A 96 5.28 1.26 -9.67
N PRO A 97 5.92 1.28 -10.87
CA PRO A 97 5.37 0.59 -12.03
C PRO A 97 5.16 -0.91 -11.81
N ARG A 98 5.98 -1.54 -10.95
CA ARG A 98 5.83 -2.94 -10.57
C ARG A 98 4.69 -3.16 -9.57
N TYR A 99 4.50 -2.23 -8.64
CA TYR A 99 3.45 -2.31 -7.64
C TYR A 99 2.08 -1.86 -8.16
N PHE A 100 2.05 -0.87 -9.04
CA PHE A 100 0.84 -0.24 -9.59
C PHE A 100 0.93 -0.15 -11.12
N PRO A 101 0.90 -1.28 -11.83
CA PRO A 101 1.14 -1.32 -13.28
C PRO A 101 0.05 -0.64 -14.11
N ASP A 102 -1.12 -0.41 -13.52
CA ASP A 102 -2.25 0.33 -14.11
C ASP A 102 -2.22 1.83 -13.81
N GLY A 103 -1.21 2.32 -13.08
CA GLY A 103 -1.09 3.72 -12.68
C GLY A 103 -2.10 4.18 -11.63
N ALA A 104 -2.87 3.25 -11.05
CA ALA A 104 -3.82 3.56 -9.97
C ALA A 104 -3.09 3.72 -8.64
N TYR A 105 -2.39 4.84 -8.49
CA TYR A 105 -1.60 5.12 -7.28
C TYR A 105 -2.48 5.47 -6.08
N PRO A 106 -2.12 5.01 -4.86
CA PRO A 106 -2.79 5.44 -3.64
C PRO A 106 -2.52 6.94 -3.35
N PRO A 107 -3.40 7.61 -2.59
CA PRO A 107 -3.09 8.90 -2.01
C PRO A 107 -1.83 8.80 -1.15
N ASN A 108 -0.99 9.84 -1.21
CA ASN A 108 0.20 9.95 -0.37
C ASN A 108 0.35 11.38 0.14
N THR A 109 0.62 11.54 1.41
CA THR A 109 1.05 12.81 2.00
C THR A 109 2.52 12.67 2.38
N LEU A 110 3.36 13.59 1.87
CA LEU A 110 4.77 13.67 2.20
C LEU A 110 4.98 14.87 3.12
N LEU A 111 5.68 14.64 4.22
CA LEU A 111 6.09 15.65 5.20
C LEU A 111 7.59 15.58 5.42
N VAL A 112 8.20 16.72 5.70
CA VAL A 112 9.57 16.79 6.22
C VAL A 112 9.48 17.02 7.72
N VAL A 113 10.16 16.17 8.49
CA VAL A 113 10.18 16.17 9.95
C VAL A 113 11.58 16.41 10.46
N SER A 114 11.73 16.86 11.70
CA SER A 114 13.02 17.20 12.29
C SER A 114 13.95 16.00 12.47
N ARG A 115 13.41 14.80 12.70
CA ARG A 115 14.15 13.53 12.84
C ARG A 115 13.23 12.34 12.85
N LEU A 116 13.77 11.16 12.59
CA LEU A 116 13.15 9.86 12.88
C LEU A 116 13.75 9.25 14.16
N VAL A 117 13.35 8.01 14.47
CA VAL A 117 13.78 7.34 15.71
C VAL A 117 15.30 7.17 15.82
N ARG A 118 16.00 7.05 14.69
CA ARG A 118 17.47 6.99 14.62
C ARG A 118 17.99 8.04 13.63
N PRO A 119 19.15 8.67 13.89
CA PRO A 119 19.65 9.78 13.08
C PRO A 119 20.03 9.42 11.64
N GLU A 120 20.42 8.15 11.39
CA GLU A 120 20.79 7.67 10.06
C GLU A 120 19.58 7.33 9.17
N LEU A 121 18.35 7.35 9.72
CA LEU A 121 17.14 7.07 8.98
C LEU A 121 16.64 8.34 8.29
N LEU A 122 16.47 8.26 6.98
CA LEU A 122 16.12 9.41 6.13
C LEU A 122 14.65 9.40 5.73
N VAL A 123 14.00 8.22 5.76
CA VAL A 123 12.63 8.04 5.31
C VAL A 123 11.89 7.04 6.20
N GLU A 124 10.62 7.34 6.46
CA GLU A 124 9.66 6.44 7.08
C GLU A 124 8.36 6.47 6.28
N ILE A 125 7.73 5.31 6.09
CA ILE A 125 6.51 5.16 5.29
C ILE A 125 5.48 4.36 6.08
N GLU A 126 4.31 4.96 6.30
CA GLU A 126 3.10 4.29 6.79
C GLU A 126 2.18 3.91 5.65
N ALA A 127 1.36 2.89 5.87
CA ALA A 127 0.37 2.47 4.89
C ALA A 127 -0.94 1.98 5.53
N ILE A 128 -2.03 2.13 4.79
CA ILE A 128 -3.29 1.44 5.06
C ILE A 128 -3.66 0.70 3.79
N ALA A 129 -3.89 -0.59 3.90
CA ALA A 129 -4.36 -1.44 2.81
C ALA A 129 -5.72 -2.09 3.18
N VAL A 130 -6.43 -2.58 2.18
CA VAL A 130 -7.68 -3.33 2.36
C VAL A 130 -7.42 -4.78 1.97
N ARG A 131 -7.69 -5.70 2.89
CA ARG A 131 -7.77 -7.13 2.57
C ARG A 131 -9.15 -7.42 1.96
N PRO A 132 -9.24 -7.77 0.66
CA PRO A 132 -10.53 -8.07 0.04
C PRO A 132 -11.23 -9.23 0.75
N ARG A 133 -12.53 -9.11 1.02
CA ARG A 133 -13.31 -10.24 1.50
C ARG A 133 -13.38 -11.29 0.39
N LYS A 134 -13.02 -12.54 0.69
CA LYS A 134 -13.38 -13.66 -0.20
C LYS A 134 -14.89 -13.69 -0.30
N VAL A 135 -15.43 -13.41 -1.48
CA VAL A 135 -16.85 -13.64 -1.75
C VAL A 135 -17.08 -15.15 -1.58
N ARG A 136 -17.75 -15.55 -0.50
CA ARG A 136 -18.26 -16.91 -0.41
C ARG A 136 -19.32 -17.03 -1.50
N THR A 137 -18.95 -17.68 -2.61
CA THR A 137 -19.95 -18.14 -3.55
C THR A 137 -20.94 -19.00 -2.76
N ALA A 138 -22.19 -18.52 -2.67
CA ALA A 138 -23.23 -19.29 -2.02
C ALA A 138 -23.29 -20.67 -2.72
N SER A 139 -23.03 -21.73 -1.96
CA SER A 139 -23.19 -23.09 -2.45
C SER A 139 -24.61 -23.23 -2.97
N ALA A 140 -24.76 -23.68 -4.21
CA ALA A 140 -26.07 -23.93 -4.82
C ALA A 140 -26.94 -24.76 -3.84
N PRO A 141 -28.25 -24.45 -3.73
CA PRO A 141 -29.13 -25.18 -2.83
C PRO A 141 -29.11 -26.67 -3.23
N ARG A 142 -28.78 -27.52 -2.25
CA ARG A 142 -28.87 -28.99 -2.45
C ARG A 142 -30.30 -29.30 -2.91
N LYS A 143 -30.43 -29.81 -4.15
CA LYS A 143 -31.71 -30.37 -4.64
C LYS A 143 -32.26 -31.32 -3.60
N ALA A 144 -33.44 -31.01 -3.09
CA ALA A 144 -34.17 -31.90 -2.19
C ALA A 144 -34.41 -33.24 -2.90
N ALA A 145 -33.93 -34.32 -2.28
CA ALA A 145 -34.19 -35.66 -2.79
C ALA A 145 -35.70 -35.92 -2.79
N SER A 146 -36.25 -36.09 -3.97
CA SER A 146 -37.64 -36.50 -4.16
C SER A 146 -37.86 -37.83 -3.45
N ARG A 147 -38.62 -37.84 -2.35
CA ARG A 147 -39.11 -39.04 -1.73
C ARG A 147 -40.16 -39.68 -2.68
N ARG A 148 -39.76 -40.72 -3.37
CA ARG A 148 -40.73 -41.62 -4.04
C ARG A 148 -41.51 -42.35 -2.92
N GLY A 149 -42.79 -42.07 -2.85
CA GLY A 149 -43.72 -42.82 -1.97
C GLY A 149 -43.87 -44.27 -2.41
N PRO A 150 -44.30 -45.18 -1.52
CA PRO A 150 -44.43 -46.59 -1.83
C PRO A 150 -45.63 -46.82 -2.77
N ARG A 151 -45.41 -47.60 -3.84
CA ARG A 151 -46.48 -48.15 -4.69
C ARG A 151 -47.13 -49.31 -3.91
N ARG A 152 -48.44 -49.27 -3.79
CA ARG A 152 -49.27 -50.45 -3.46
C ARG A 152 -49.53 -51.25 -4.74
#